data_ade1d7d4bf12769168d3cf303afdaaf7
#
_entry.id   ade1d7d4bf12769168d3cf303afdaaf7
#
_cell.length_a   1.000
_cell.length_b   1.000
_cell.length_c   1.000
_cell.angle_alpha   90.00
_cell.angle_beta   90.00
_cell.angle_gamma   90.00
#
_symmetry.space_group_name_H-M   'P 1'
#
loop_
_entity.id
_entity.type
_entity.pdbx_description
1 polymer ?
#
loop_
_entity_poly.entity_id
_entity_poly.type
_entity_poly.pdbx_seq_one_letter_code
_entity_poly.pdbx_strand_id
1 'polypeptide(L)'
;MKINNMLITTFGFLVVTLASFFVFSQMIPKAPARLRTDETATQAVAVKNNIRFVAIGDSLTEGVGDETASGGYVPLVASNLEEAFSINSIEIENYGVAGDRSTQILKRINEQQEIQD
;
A
#
# COMPACT_ATOMS: atom_id res chain seq x y z
N MET A 1 -3.73 55.57 -6.72
CA MET A 1 -4.18 54.74 -7.86
C MET A 1 -3.36 53.47 -8.11
N LYS A 2 -2.14 53.32 -7.60
CA LYS A 2 -1.32 52.09 -7.73
C LYS A 2 -1.73 50.93 -6.77
N ILE A 3 -2.27 51.22 -5.59
CA ILE A 3 -2.63 50.24 -4.58
C ILE A 3 -3.83 49.37 -4.99
N ASN A 4 -4.81 49.95 -5.68
CA ASN A 4 -6.00 49.22 -6.12
C ASN A 4 -5.66 48.16 -7.18
N ASN A 5 -4.73 48.43 -8.08
CA ASN A 5 -4.33 47.49 -9.11
C ASN A 5 -3.55 46.29 -8.50
N MET A 6 -2.71 46.58 -7.50
CA MET A 6 -1.98 45.54 -6.79
C MET A 6 -2.94 44.62 -5.98
N LEU A 7 -3.96 45.21 -5.37
CA LEU A 7 -4.97 44.43 -4.63
C LEU A 7 -5.80 43.55 -5.57
N ILE A 8 -6.17 44.07 -6.74
CA ILE A 8 -6.95 43.33 -7.74
C ILE A 8 -6.12 42.16 -8.31
N THR A 9 -4.83 42.38 -8.59
CA THR A 9 -3.95 41.31 -9.11
C THR A 9 -3.68 40.23 -8.09
N THR A 10 -3.47 40.60 -6.83
CA THR A 10 -3.27 39.60 -5.74
C THR A 10 -4.55 38.80 -5.47
N PHE A 11 -5.72 39.44 -5.47
CA PHE A 11 -6.99 38.79 -5.31
C PHE A 11 -7.31 37.85 -6.49
N GLY A 12 -7.04 38.26 -7.73
CA GLY A 12 -7.18 37.45 -8.92
C GLY A 12 -6.30 36.20 -8.88
N PHE A 13 -5.05 36.35 -8.46
CA PHE A 13 -4.13 35.22 -8.32
C PHE A 13 -4.62 34.23 -7.24
N LEU A 14 -5.11 34.72 -6.10
CA LEU A 14 -5.66 33.87 -5.04
C LEU A 14 -6.87 33.05 -5.54
N VAL A 15 -7.78 33.68 -6.27
CA VAL A 15 -8.97 33.00 -6.82
C VAL A 15 -8.57 31.92 -7.81
N VAL A 16 -7.61 32.19 -8.70
CA VAL A 16 -7.13 31.20 -9.67
C VAL A 16 -6.45 30.01 -8.99
N THR A 17 -5.64 30.25 -7.96
CA THR A 17 -4.99 29.16 -7.20
C THR A 17 -5.99 28.30 -6.45
N LEU A 18 -7.01 28.90 -5.83
CA LEU A 18 -8.07 28.15 -5.14
C LEU A 18 -8.93 27.36 -6.14
N ALA A 19 -9.26 27.93 -7.31
CA ALA A 19 -9.99 27.23 -8.34
C ALA A 19 -9.19 26.02 -8.89
N SER A 20 -7.89 26.21 -9.14
CA SER A 20 -7.01 25.13 -9.59
C SER A 20 -6.90 24.02 -8.56
N PHE A 21 -6.79 24.35 -7.28
CA PHE A 21 -6.77 23.37 -6.22
C PHE A 21 -8.10 22.59 -6.12
N PHE A 22 -9.23 23.29 -6.27
CA PHE A 22 -10.55 22.66 -6.27
C PHE A 22 -10.72 21.70 -7.44
N VAL A 23 -10.34 22.09 -8.65
CA VAL A 23 -10.38 21.22 -9.84
C VAL A 23 -9.46 20.02 -9.66
N PHE A 24 -8.24 20.24 -9.16
CA PHE A 24 -7.29 19.16 -8.89
C PHE A 24 -7.83 18.16 -7.87
N SER A 25 -8.48 18.63 -6.80
CA SER A 25 -9.08 17.77 -5.78
C SER A 25 -10.21 16.89 -6.31
N GLN A 26 -10.90 17.31 -7.38
CA GLN A 26 -11.93 16.51 -8.04
C GLN A 26 -11.34 15.45 -9.00
N MET A 27 -10.11 15.66 -9.47
CA MET A 27 -9.41 14.70 -10.34
C MET A 27 -8.71 13.58 -9.58
N ILE A 28 -8.55 13.72 -8.25
CA ILE A 28 -8.04 12.61 -7.44
C ILE A 28 -9.11 11.53 -7.42
N PRO A 29 -8.86 10.34 -8.02
CA PRO A 29 -9.80 9.24 -7.93
C PRO A 29 -10.03 8.97 -6.44
N LYS A 30 -11.28 9.06 -6.00
CA LYS A 30 -11.63 8.59 -4.66
C LYS A 30 -11.15 7.15 -4.58
N ALA A 31 -10.32 6.87 -3.57
CA ALA A 31 -9.91 5.51 -3.31
C ALA A 31 -11.14 4.59 -3.43
N PRO A 32 -11.03 3.46 -4.12
CA PRO A 32 -12.15 2.54 -4.23
C PRO A 32 -12.72 2.33 -2.85
N ALA A 33 -14.04 2.48 -2.73
CA ALA A 33 -14.73 2.24 -1.47
C ALA A 33 -14.19 0.92 -0.93
N ARG A 34 -13.72 0.95 0.32
CA ARG A 34 -13.31 -0.27 1.03
C ARG A 34 -14.36 -1.31 0.67
N LEU A 35 -13.92 -2.45 0.17
CA LEU A 35 -14.81 -3.58 -0.06
C LEU A 35 -15.68 -3.68 1.19
N ARG A 36 -16.94 -3.30 1.04
CA ARG A 36 -17.94 -3.57 2.07
C ARG A 36 -17.89 -5.07 2.22
N THR A 37 -17.38 -5.52 3.33
CA THR A 37 -17.57 -6.89 3.74
C THR A 37 -19.09 -6.99 3.96
N ASP A 38 -19.82 -7.47 2.94
CA ASP A 38 -21.20 -7.84 3.13
C ASP A 38 -21.21 -8.90 4.23
N GLU A 39 -21.83 -8.59 5.33
CA GLU A 39 -21.95 -9.46 6.52
C GLU A 39 -22.68 -10.80 6.24
N THR A 40 -22.87 -11.17 4.98
CA THR A 40 -23.65 -12.34 4.59
C THR A 40 -22.80 -13.53 4.11
N ALA A 41 -21.49 -13.42 4.19
CA ALA A 41 -20.59 -14.55 3.85
C ALA A 41 -19.79 -15.02 5.07
N THR A 42 -20.47 -15.30 6.17
CA THR A 42 -19.90 -16.14 7.23
C THR A 42 -19.96 -17.62 6.78
N GLN A 43 -19.37 -17.92 5.64
CA GLN A 43 -18.79 -19.25 5.49
C GLN A 43 -17.48 -19.19 6.27
N ALA A 44 -17.49 -19.80 7.45
CA ALA A 44 -16.28 -20.14 8.17
C ALA A 44 -15.44 -21.00 7.21
N VAL A 45 -14.57 -20.36 6.43
CA VAL A 45 -13.46 -21.05 5.79
C VAL A 45 -12.73 -21.68 6.97
N ALA A 46 -12.66 -22.98 7.01
CA ALA A 46 -11.87 -23.68 8.02
C ALA A 46 -10.43 -23.19 7.86
N VAL A 47 -10.06 -22.22 8.71
CA VAL A 47 -8.76 -21.57 8.63
C VAL A 47 -7.74 -22.64 8.97
N LYS A 48 -6.88 -22.94 8.02
CA LYS A 48 -5.72 -23.79 8.24
C LYS A 48 -4.92 -23.14 9.39
N ASN A 49 -4.71 -23.84 10.47
CA ASN A 49 -4.11 -23.27 11.68
C ASN A 49 -2.71 -22.68 11.47
N ASN A 50 -2.04 -23.04 10.37
CA ASN A 50 -0.72 -22.54 9.99
C ASN A 50 -0.77 -22.08 8.52
N ILE A 51 -0.35 -20.86 8.27
CA ILE A 51 -0.30 -20.25 6.93
C ILE A 51 1.15 -19.87 6.63
N ARG A 52 1.61 -20.17 5.42
CA ARG A 52 2.85 -19.64 4.87
C ARG A 52 2.54 -18.35 4.12
N PHE A 53 3.16 -17.26 4.51
CA PHE A 53 3.02 -15.94 3.91
C PHE A 53 4.31 -15.56 3.20
N VAL A 54 4.26 -15.55 1.87
CA VAL A 54 5.39 -15.24 1.03
C VAL A 54 5.25 -13.82 0.50
N ALA A 55 6.19 -12.93 0.83
CA ALA A 55 6.25 -11.57 0.35
C ALA A 55 7.36 -11.44 -0.70
N ILE A 56 7.02 -10.97 -1.89
CA ILE A 56 7.95 -10.82 -3.00
C ILE A 56 7.91 -9.39 -3.50
N GLY A 57 9.05 -8.77 -3.67
CA GLY A 57 9.10 -7.39 -4.12
C GLY A 57 10.50 -6.79 -4.18
N ASP A 58 10.52 -5.48 -4.10
CA ASP A 58 11.72 -4.65 -4.13
C ASP A 58 12.19 -4.23 -2.73
N SER A 59 12.82 -3.08 -2.63
CA SER A 59 13.34 -2.51 -1.39
C SER A 59 12.28 -2.29 -0.30
N LEU A 60 11.03 -1.99 -0.67
CA LEU A 60 9.96 -1.81 0.32
C LEU A 60 9.57 -3.13 0.95
N THR A 61 9.55 -4.20 0.17
CA THR A 61 9.29 -5.55 0.67
C THR A 61 10.46 -6.08 1.50
N GLU A 62 11.70 -5.77 1.12
CA GLU A 62 12.89 -6.08 1.91
C GLU A 62 12.88 -5.38 3.28
N GLY A 63 12.21 -4.23 3.39
CA GLY A 63 12.16 -3.40 4.60
C GLY A 63 13.23 -2.31 4.63
N VAL A 64 13.79 -1.94 3.48
CA VAL A 64 14.76 -0.84 3.41
C VAL A 64 14.11 0.47 3.83
N GLY A 65 14.76 1.20 4.75
CA GLY A 65 14.25 2.45 5.31
C GLY A 65 13.33 2.28 6.52
N ASP A 66 13.11 1.06 6.98
CA ASP A 66 12.43 0.84 8.26
C ASP A 66 13.38 1.14 9.42
N GLU A 67 13.23 2.33 10.01
CA GLU A 67 14.03 2.79 11.15
C GLU A 67 13.78 1.98 12.43
N THR A 68 12.67 1.24 12.48
CA THR A 68 12.30 0.41 13.63
C THR A 68 12.95 -0.97 13.62
N ALA A 69 13.64 -1.32 12.52
CA ALA A 69 14.22 -2.64 12.27
C ALA A 69 13.22 -3.81 12.43
N SER A 70 11.94 -3.53 12.20
CA SER A 70 10.86 -4.52 12.29
C SER A 70 10.70 -5.35 11.02
N GLY A 71 11.44 -5.04 9.95
CA GLY A 71 11.36 -5.73 8.65
C GLY A 71 10.31 -5.15 7.70
N GLY A 72 9.99 -3.86 7.86
CA GLY A 72 9.08 -3.13 7.00
C GLY A 72 7.60 -3.51 7.19
N TYR A 73 6.83 -3.46 6.09
CA TYR A 73 5.39 -3.72 6.14
C TYR A 73 5.03 -5.21 6.25
N VAL A 74 5.92 -6.11 5.85
CA VAL A 74 5.64 -7.56 5.74
C VAL A 74 5.20 -8.18 7.07
N PRO A 75 5.94 -8.02 8.17
CA PRO A 75 5.50 -8.55 9.46
C PRO A 75 4.24 -7.85 10.00
N LEU A 76 4.03 -6.58 9.67
CA LEU A 76 2.80 -5.86 10.06
C LEU A 76 1.56 -6.45 9.38
N VAL A 77 1.68 -6.81 8.10
CA VAL A 77 0.60 -7.48 7.36
C VAL A 77 0.32 -8.85 7.97
N ALA A 78 1.36 -9.64 8.27
CA ALA A 78 1.21 -10.95 8.88
C ALA A 78 0.47 -10.87 10.23
N SER A 79 0.90 -9.97 11.12
CA SER A 79 0.24 -9.76 12.42
C SER A 79 -1.22 -9.36 12.28
N ASN A 80 -1.55 -8.49 11.33
CA ASN A 80 -2.94 -8.10 11.06
C ASN A 80 -3.77 -9.27 10.52
N LEU A 81 -3.18 -10.16 9.72
CA LEU A 81 -3.86 -11.36 9.23
C LEU A 81 -4.11 -12.36 10.37
N GLU A 82 -3.14 -12.58 11.25
CA GLU A 82 -3.30 -13.42 12.44
C GLU A 82 -4.46 -12.94 13.31
N GLU A 83 -4.53 -11.65 13.58
CA GLU A 83 -5.59 -11.05 14.39
C GLU A 83 -6.95 -11.13 13.68
N ALA A 84 -7.02 -10.71 12.40
CA ALA A 84 -8.29 -10.61 11.67
C ALA A 84 -8.95 -11.98 11.41
N PHE A 85 -8.15 -13.02 11.23
CA PHE A 85 -8.63 -14.36 10.87
C PHE A 85 -8.44 -15.41 11.95
N SER A 86 -7.96 -15.01 13.14
CA SER A 86 -7.68 -15.91 14.25
C SER A 86 -6.77 -17.08 13.84
N ILE A 87 -5.72 -16.80 13.09
CA ILE A 87 -4.74 -17.75 12.61
C ILE A 87 -3.77 -18.06 13.77
N ASN A 88 -3.45 -19.31 14.00
CA ASN A 88 -2.56 -19.69 15.11
C ASN A 88 -1.11 -19.30 14.88
N SER A 89 -0.65 -19.38 13.65
CA SER A 89 0.70 -18.94 13.26
C SER A 89 0.80 -18.64 11.77
N ILE A 90 1.59 -17.63 11.44
CA ILE A 90 1.98 -17.32 10.07
C ILE A 90 3.50 -17.47 9.97
N GLU A 91 3.95 -18.37 9.09
CA GLU A 91 5.34 -18.44 8.69
C GLU A 91 5.61 -17.40 7.61
N ILE A 92 6.52 -16.49 7.88
CA ILE A 92 6.82 -15.37 6.99
C ILE A 92 8.10 -15.66 6.22
N GLU A 93 8.01 -15.61 4.89
CA GLU A 93 9.16 -15.64 4.00
C GLU A 93 9.22 -14.34 3.21
N ASN A 94 10.30 -13.58 3.39
CA ASN A 94 10.48 -12.29 2.74
C ASN A 94 11.53 -12.40 1.62
N TYR A 95 11.07 -12.30 0.38
CA TYR A 95 11.89 -12.27 -0.84
C TYR A 95 11.97 -10.87 -1.47
N GLY A 96 11.94 -9.82 -0.65
CA GLY A 96 12.24 -8.47 -1.08
C GLY A 96 13.71 -8.32 -1.45
N VAL A 97 14.01 -7.65 -2.56
CA VAL A 97 15.38 -7.35 -3.01
C VAL A 97 15.48 -5.91 -3.48
N ALA A 98 16.28 -5.10 -2.77
CA ALA A 98 16.46 -3.70 -3.11
C ALA A 98 17.01 -3.52 -4.53
N GLY A 99 16.38 -2.62 -5.28
CA GLY A 99 16.75 -2.33 -6.64
C GLY A 99 16.11 -3.23 -7.71
N ASP A 100 15.39 -4.27 -7.33
CA ASP A 100 14.68 -5.12 -8.28
C ASP A 100 13.55 -4.35 -8.97
N ARG A 101 13.41 -4.63 -10.25
CA ARG A 101 12.28 -4.22 -11.08
C ARG A 101 11.34 -5.40 -11.30
N SER A 102 10.12 -5.14 -11.73
CA SER A 102 9.10 -6.17 -11.97
C SER A 102 9.56 -7.31 -12.85
N THR A 103 10.43 -7.05 -13.85
CA THR A 103 11.01 -8.08 -14.71
C THR A 103 11.97 -9.01 -13.96
N GLN A 104 12.74 -8.49 -13.01
CA GLN A 104 13.67 -9.27 -12.19
C GLN A 104 12.89 -10.07 -11.14
N ILE A 105 11.86 -9.48 -10.54
CA ILE A 105 10.96 -10.16 -9.63
C ILE A 105 10.28 -11.34 -10.33
N LEU A 106 9.73 -11.13 -11.53
CA LEU A 106 9.09 -12.19 -12.32
C LEU A 106 10.09 -13.32 -12.67
N LYS A 107 11.32 -12.95 -13.01
CA LYS A 107 12.38 -13.94 -13.28
C LYS A 107 12.65 -14.80 -12.05
N ARG A 108 12.78 -14.19 -10.85
CA ARG A 108 13.00 -14.93 -9.60
C ARG A 108 11.84 -15.87 -9.26
N ILE A 109 10.61 -15.42 -9.44
CA ILE A 109 9.43 -16.26 -9.23
C ILE A 109 9.48 -17.50 -10.13
N ASN A 110 9.89 -17.35 -11.39
CA ASN A 110 9.95 -18.45 -12.35
C ASN A 110 11.12 -19.41 -12.12
N GLU A 111 12.20 -18.93 -11.53
CA GLU A 111 13.44 -19.72 -11.36
C GLU A 111 13.56 -20.33 -9.95
N GLN A 112 12.90 -19.77 -8.96
CA GLN A 112 12.98 -20.24 -7.57
C GLN A 112 11.74 -21.08 -7.22
N GLN A 113 11.94 -22.38 -7.19
CA GLN A 113 10.88 -23.33 -6.84
C GLN A 113 10.37 -23.13 -5.41
N GLU A 114 11.22 -22.67 -4.50
CA GLU A 114 10.88 -22.37 -3.10
C GLU A 114 9.80 -21.30 -2.94
N ILE A 115 9.65 -20.43 -3.94
CA ILE A 115 8.62 -19.37 -3.94
C ILE A 115 7.27 -19.93 -4.42
N GLN A 116 7.28 -21.02 -5.21
CA GLN A 116 6.09 -21.59 -5.86
C GLN A 116 5.43 -22.70 -5.06
N ASP A 117 6.15 -23.33 -4.17
CA ASP A 117 5.68 -24.44 -3.32
C ASP A 117 5.09 -23.94 -2.00
#